data_6983ca96dae573b4c0f6719d264c3431
#
_entry.id   6983ca96dae573b4c0f6719d264c3431
#
_cell.length_a   1.000
_cell.length_b   1.000
_cell.length_c   1.000
_cell.angle_alpha   90.00
_cell.angle_beta   90.00
_cell.angle_gamma   90.00
#
_symmetry.space_group_name_H-M   'P 1'
#
loop_
_entity.id
_entity.type
_entity.pdbx_description
1 polymer ?
#
loop_
_entity_poly.entity_id
_entity_poly.type
_entity_poly.pdbx_seq_one_letter_code
_entity_poly.pdbx_strand_id
1 'polypeptide(L)'
;VGQAIGLSNGNLLTGEDLRQMSDEALVSRVNDVHVFAEVEPNQKERIILALKKAGHVVGYGGDGINDASALHAADVGVSVESAVDVAKEAADIVLLEKDLGILVEGVQEGRRTFANTLKYVFMATSANFGNMFSMAGASLFLSFLPLLPKQILLTNLLTDIPEMTIAGDRVDEELIDRPRRWNIAFIRKFMLTFGLVSSIFDYITFGVLLLYLQAGVEEFRTGWFVESVISASVIVLVVRSRRPFTRSRPSRGLLVATLAVVGLTLLLPYTPLRGPLGFVPLP
;
A
#
# COMPACT_ATOMS: atom_id res chain seq x y z
N VAL A 1 14.44 33.85 15.28
CA VAL A 1 13.52 33.00 14.51
C VAL A 1 12.88 31.98 15.44
N GLY A 2 13.67 31.15 16.18
CA GLY A 2 13.11 30.08 17.04
C GLY A 2 12.09 30.61 18.08
N GLN A 3 12.38 31.72 18.76
CA GLN A 3 11.43 32.35 19.70
C GLN A 3 10.14 32.84 19.04
N ALA A 4 10.23 33.33 17.80
CA ALA A 4 9.07 33.82 17.05
C ALA A 4 8.07 32.70 16.66
N ILE A 5 8.52 31.43 16.63
CA ILE A 5 7.71 30.25 16.34
C ILE A 5 7.44 29.40 17.59
N GLY A 6 7.72 29.96 18.80
CA GLY A 6 7.39 29.31 20.07
C GLY A 6 8.36 28.23 20.56
N LEU A 7 9.57 28.12 19.95
CA LEU A 7 10.59 27.19 20.43
C LEU A 7 11.35 27.74 21.63
N SER A 8 11.54 26.92 22.68
CA SER A 8 12.31 27.26 23.85
C SER A 8 13.83 27.29 23.58
N ASN A 9 14.57 28.15 24.26
CA ASN A 9 16.02 28.33 24.05
C ASN A 9 16.89 27.11 24.41
N GLY A 10 16.35 26.08 25.02
CA GLY A 10 17.10 24.89 25.46
C GLY A 10 17.47 23.88 24.37
N ASN A 11 16.89 24.00 23.17
CA ASN A 11 16.98 22.98 22.11
C ASN A 11 17.70 23.52 20.86
N LEU A 12 18.78 24.30 21.07
CA LEU A 12 19.59 24.86 20.00
C LEU A 12 21.01 24.31 20.09
N LEU A 13 21.61 23.97 18.95
CA LEU A 13 23.03 23.72 18.77
C LEU A 13 23.60 24.65 17.70
N THR A 14 24.81 25.12 17.94
CA THR A 14 25.58 25.94 16.96
C THR A 14 26.58 25.08 16.18
N GLY A 15 27.08 25.61 15.07
CA GLY A 15 28.16 24.95 14.32
C GLY A 15 29.41 24.75 15.17
N GLU A 16 29.68 25.64 16.16
CA GLU A 16 30.79 25.46 17.10
C GLU A 16 30.54 24.28 18.05
N ASP A 17 29.34 24.13 18.60
CA ASP A 17 28.97 22.98 19.43
C ASP A 17 29.14 21.68 18.66
N LEU A 18 28.72 21.66 17.38
CA LEU A 18 28.84 20.49 16.51
C LEU A 18 30.29 20.11 16.21
N ARG A 19 31.24 21.12 16.13
CA ARG A 19 32.67 20.82 15.95
C ARG A 19 33.29 20.11 17.16
N GLN A 20 32.80 20.41 18.35
CA GLN A 20 33.31 19.82 19.61
C GLN A 20 32.62 18.48 19.95
N MET A 21 31.55 18.10 19.25
CA MET A 21 30.75 16.94 19.56
C MET A 21 31.12 15.76 18.68
N SER A 22 31.24 14.55 19.28
CA SER A 22 31.36 13.31 18.48
C SER A 22 30.05 12.93 17.80
N ASP A 23 30.11 12.05 16.80
CA ASP A 23 28.91 11.58 16.09
C ASP A 23 27.94 10.84 17.01
N GLU A 24 28.47 10.05 17.95
CA GLU A 24 27.66 9.32 18.94
C GLU A 24 26.94 10.30 19.88
N ALA A 25 27.63 11.36 20.32
CA ALA A 25 27.03 12.40 21.13
C ALA A 25 25.95 13.17 20.37
N LEU A 26 26.16 13.43 19.09
CA LEU A 26 25.16 14.09 18.24
C LEU A 26 23.92 13.18 18.07
N VAL A 27 24.08 11.91 17.77
CA VAL A 27 22.96 10.94 17.64
C VAL A 27 22.13 10.86 18.92
N SER A 28 22.77 10.89 20.09
CA SER A 28 22.05 10.86 21.38
C SER A 28 21.25 12.14 21.67
N ARG A 29 21.68 13.28 21.14
CA ARG A 29 21.06 14.60 21.41
C ARG A 29 20.13 15.10 20.30
N VAL A 30 20.27 14.58 19.08
CA VAL A 30 19.57 15.12 17.90
C VAL A 30 18.04 15.15 18.03
N ASN A 31 17.47 14.25 18.84
CA ASN A 31 16.02 14.20 19.09
C ASN A 31 15.52 15.38 19.93
N ASP A 32 16.37 15.97 20.75
CA ASP A 32 16.02 17.09 21.65
C ASP A 32 16.34 18.46 21.05
N VAL A 33 17.03 18.48 19.90
CA VAL A 33 17.44 19.71 19.21
C VAL A 33 16.47 20.06 18.11
N HIS A 34 15.95 21.28 18.16
CA HIS A 34 14.99 21.79 17.18
C HIS A 34 15.56 22.86 16.26
N VAL A 35 16.68 23.47 16.67
CA VAL A 35 17.35 24.52 15.90
C VAL A 35 18.84 24.25 15.82
N PHE A 36 19.35 24.22 14.61
CA PHE A 36 20.78 24.21 14.32
C PHE A 36 21.14 25.55 13.67
N ALA A 37 22.02 26.33 14.30
CA ALA A 37 22.40 27.66 13.85
C ALA A 37 23.86 27.72 13.44
N GLU A 38 24.17 28.60 12.48
CA GLU A 38 25.55 28.85 12.01
C GLU A 38 26.28 27.56 11.60
N VAL A 39 25.57 26.65 10.94
CA VAL A 39 26.11 25.35 10.52
C VAL A 39 26.78 25.43 9.15
N GLU A 40 27.91 24.76 9.03
CA GLU A 40 28.66 24.61 7.77
C GLU A 40 27.98 23.52 6.88
N PRO A 41 28.26 23.52 5.56
CA PRO A 41 27.64 22.55 4.64
C PRO A 41 27.85 21.09 5.05
N ASN A 42 29.05 20.68 5.47
CA ASN A 42 29.39 19.36 5.95
C ASN A 42 28.65 19.00 7.25
N GLN A 43 28.38 20.00 8.08
CA GLN A 43 27.61 19.79 9.34
C GLN A 43 26.14 19.55 9.07
N LYS A 44 25.56 20.13 7.99
CA LYS A 44 24.18 19.84 7.58
C LYS A 44 24.01 18.36 7.24
N GLU A 45 24.90 17.81 6.43
CA GLU A 45 24.92 16.37 6.12
C GLU A 45 25.08 15.52 7.38
N ARG A 46 26.00 15.90 8.28
CA ARG A 46 26.25 15.21 9.55
C ARG A 46 25.00 15.16 10.45
N ILE A 47 24.22 16.27 10.52
CA ILE A 47 22.95 16.33 11.25
C ILE A 47 21.93 15.34 10.66
N ILE A 48 21.79 15.32 9.33
CA ILE A 48 20.88 14.44 8.63
C ILE A 48 21.24 12.96 8.90
N LEU A 49 22.51 12.62 8.79
CA LEU A 49 22.98 11.26 9.08
C LEU A 49 22.75 10.86 10.54
N ALA A 50 22.89 11.81 11.48
CA ALA A 50 22.61 11.57 12.90
C ALA A 50 21.11 11.31 13.13
N LEU A 51 20.22 12.08 12.51
CA LEU A 51 18.76 11.86 12.55
C LEU A 51 18.39 10.48 11.96
N LYS A 52 18.99 10.10 10.84
CA LYS A 52 18.78 8.77 10.23
C LYS A 52 19.26 7.64 11.15
N LYS A 53 20.44 7.79 11.78
CA LYS A 53 20.95 6.83 12.77
C LYS A 53 20.06 6.74 14.01
N ALA A 54 19.42 7.84 14.42
CA ALA A 54 18.43 7.87 15.49
C ALA A 54 17.07 7.22 15.10
N GLY A 55 16.93 6.76 13.85
CA GLY A 55 15.76 6.01 13.36
C GLY A 55 14.68 6.86 12.70
N HIS A 56 14.97 8.14 12.39
CA HIS A 56 14.05 9.01 11.66
C HIS A 56 14.13 8.76 10.14
N VAL A 57 13.03 9.08 9.46
CA VAL A 57 12.99 9.31 8.02
C VAL A 57 13.09 10.82 7.83
N VAL A 58 14.11 11.28 7.13
CA VAL A 58 14.48 12.69 7.08
C VAL A 58 14.18 13.28 5.70
N GLY A 59 13.30 14.27 5.65
CA GLY A 59 13.16 15.17 4.53
C GLY A 59 14.03 16.42 4.75
N TYR A 60 14.77 16.84 3.73
CA TYR A 60 15.59 18.07 3.79
C TYR A 60 15.24 19.01 2.65
N GLY A 61 14.96 20.28 2.99
CA GLY A 61 14.73 21.36 2.02
C GLY A 61 15.93 22.26 1.86
N GLY A 62 16.40 22.49 0.63
CA GLY A 62 17.54 23.36 0.34
C GLY A 62 17.50 23.97 -1.06
N ASP A 63 18.06 25.18 -1.22
CA ASP A 63 18.04 25.91 -2.49
C ASP A 63 19.42 26.39 -2.94
N GLY A 64 20.44 26.20 -2.12
CA GLY A 64 21.81 26.65 -2.38
C GLY A 64 22.81 25.55 -2.73
N ILE A 65 23.94 25.91 -3.28
CA ILE A 65 25.08 25.01 -3.55
C ILE A 65 25.51 24.28 -2.27
N ASN A 66 25.45 24.95 -1.13
CA ASN A 66 25.85 24.43 0.18
C ASN A 66 24.86 23.38 0.75
N ASP A 67 23.74 23.15 0.09
CA ASP A 67 22.71 22.20 0.50
C ASP A 67 22.80 20.88 -0.26
N ALA A 68 23.59 20.80 -1.34
CA ALA A 68 23.62 19.65 -2.22
C ALA A 68 23.98 18.33 -1.50
N SER A 69 25.00 18.33 -0.62
CA SER A 69 25.36 17.13 0.14
C SER A 69 24.27 16.73 1.13
N ALA A 70 23.62 17.70 1.76
CA ALA A 70 22.52 17.47 2.69
C ALA A 70 21.24 16.96 1.97
N LEU A 71 20.91 17.53 0.81
CA LEU A 71 19.81 17.05 -0.05
C LEU A 71 20.02 15.59 -0.43
N HIS A 72 21.23 15.24 -0.85
CA HIS A 72 21.57 13.87 -1.25
C HIS A 72 21.62 12.88 -0.08
N ALA A 73 22.01 13.34 1.11
CA ALA A 73 22.08 12.50 2.32
C ALA A 73 20.71 12.22 2.96
N ALA A 74 19.71 13.06 2.69
CA ALA A 74 18.35 12.89 3.19
C ALA A 74 17.65 11.64 2.60
N ASP A 75 16.57 11.20 3.21
CA ASP A 75 15.69 10.16 2.61
C ASP A 75 14.81 10.76 1.51
N VAL A 76 14.52 12.05 1.60
CA VAL A 76 13.85 12.84 0.56
C VAL A 76 14.46 14.24 0.53
N GLY A 77 15.22 14.56 -0.51
CA GLY A 77 15.70 15.89 -0.81
C GLY A 77 14.64 16.72 -1.55
N VAL A 78 14.35 17.93 -1.06
CA VAL A 78 13.37 18.84 -1.67
C VAL A 78 14.04 20.15 -2.02
N SER A 79 13.91 20.60 -3.27
CA SER A 79 14.36 21.91 -3.72
C SER A 79 13.22 22.71 -4.34
N VAL A 80 13.51 23.89 -4.82
CA VAL A 80 12.52 24.78 -5.47
C VAL A 80 12.99 25.15 -6.87
N GLU A 81 12.08 25.51 -7.78
CA GLU A 81 12.39 25.88 -9.17
C GLU A 81 13.42 27.02 -9.26
N SER A 82 13.37 27.96 -8.33
CA SER A 82 14.31 29.10 -8.27
C SER A 82 15.65 28.78 -7.61
N ALA A 83 15.89 27.52 -7.20
CA ALA A 83 17.16 27.09 -6.64
C ALA A 83 18.26 27.02 -7.70
N VAL A 84 19.51 26.98 -7.24
CA VAL A 84 20.66 26.73 -8.13
C VAL A 84 20.58 25.31 -8.72
N ASP A 85 21.12 25.14 -9.93
CA ASP A 85 20.98 23.85 -10.65
C ASP A 85 21.54 22.67 -9.87
N VAL A 86 22.70 22.86 -9.19
CA VAL A 86 23.28 21.81 -8.32
C VAL A 86 22.34 21.35 -7.20
N ALA A 87 21.56 22.25 -6.61
CA ALA A 87 20.59 21.88 -5.59
C ALA A 87 19.38 21.16 -6.19
N LYS A 88 18.92 21.57 -7.37
CA LYS A 88 17.84 20.89 -8.11
C LYS A 88 18.24 19.47 -8.54
N GLU A 89 19.47 19.30 -9.01
CA GLU A 89 20.01 17.97 -9.39
C GLU A 89 20.21 17.03 -8.20
N ALA A 90 20.51 17.58 -7.01
CA ALA A 90 20.67 16.81 -5.79
C ALA A 90 19.33 16.45 -5.09
N ALA A 91 18.23 17.08 -5.49
CA ALA A 91 16.93 16.89 -4.88
C ALA A 91 16.11 15.79 -5.59
N ASP A 92 15.34 15.03 -4.80
CA ASP A 92 14.38 14.05 -5.32
C ASP A 92 13.10 14.74 -5.84
N ILE A 93 12.75 15.88 -5.26
CA ILE A 93 11.54 16.65 -5.58
C ILE A 93 11.90 18.12 -5.76
N VAL A 94 11.41 18.72 -6.85
CA VAL A 94 11.53 20.17 -7.09
C VAL A 94 10.13 20.78 -7.05
N LEU A 95 9.91 21.70 -6.10
CA LEU A 95 8.67 22.46 -6.00
C LEU A 95 8.65 23.56 -7.03
N LEU A 96 7.62 23.65 -7.84
CA LEU A 96 7.47 24.68 -8.87
C LEU A 96 7.14 26.06 -8.28
N GLU A 97 6.55 26.07 -7.07
CA GLU A 97 6.20 27.28 -6.34
C GLU A 97 6.87 27.28 -4.96
N LYS A 98 7.23 28.46 -4.46
CA LYS A 98 7.82 28.64 -3.10
C LYS A 98 6.72 28.67 -2.04
N ASP A 99 5.93 27.60 -1.94
CA ASP A 99 4.89 27.44 -0.92
C ASP A 99 5.14 26.19 -0.09
N LEU A 100 5.40 26.39 1.20
CA LEU A 100 5.57 25.28 2.16
C LEU A 100 4.23 24.53 2.40
N GLY A 101 3.08 25.11 2.08
CA GLY A 101 1.79 24.44 2.11
C GLY A 101 1.75 23.24 1.18
N ILE A 102 2.39 23.33 0.02
CA ILE A 102 2.52 22.23 -0.95
C ILE A 102 3.24 21.01 -0.34
N LEU A 103 4.24 21.23 0.52
CA LEU A 103 4.91 20.13 1.24
C LEU A 103 3.95 19.40 2.19
N VAL A 104 3.11 20.13 2.90
CA VAL A 104 2.13 19.55 3.82
C VAL A 104 1.11 18.72 3.03
N GLU A 105 0.60 19.25 1.94
CA GLU A 105 -0.31 18.52 1.04
C GLU A 105 0.37 17.28 0.43
N GLY A 106 1.61 17.43 -0.03
CA GLY A 106 2.42 16.33 -0.57
C GLY A 106 2.63 15.20 0.44
N VAL A 107 2.92 15.52 1.71
CA VAL A 107 3.05 14.54 2.78
C VAL A 107 1.72 13.83 3.05
N GLN A 108 0.61 14.56 3.07
CA GLN A 108 -0.72 13.97 3.28
C GLN A 108 -1.11 13.06 2.12
N GLU A 109 -0.87 13.49 0.88
CA GLU A 109 -1.16 12.68 -0.31
C GLU A 109 -0.26 11.45 -0.39
N GLY A 110 1.01 11.57 -0.06
CA GLY A 110 1.94 10.44 0.06
C GLY A 110 1.47 9.41 1.10
N ARG A 111 0.99 9.86 2.26
CA ARG A 111 0.41 8.97 3.29
C ARG A 111 -0.88 8.30 2.82
N ARG A 112 -1.73 9.01 2.06
CA ARG A 112 -2.95 8.47 1.45
C ARG A 112 -2.61 7.40 0.43
N THR A 113 -1.70 7.69 -0.48
CA THR A 113 -1.20 6.76 -1.50
C THR A 113 -0.61 5.51 -0.86
N PHE A 114 0.24 5.68 0.15
CA PHE A 114 0.84 4.56 0.88
C PHE A 114 -0.22 3.69 1.59
N ALA A 115 -1.24 4.31 2.20
CA ALA A 115 -2.33 3.58 2.83
C ALA A 115 -3.12 2.75 1.81
N ASN A 116 -3.42 3.30 0.62
CA ASN A 116 -4.08 2.58 -0.45
C ASN A 116 -3.20 1.46 -1.03
N THR A 117 -1.89 1.70 -1.17
CA THR A 117 -0.93 0.65 -1.57
C THR A 117 -0.92 -0.51 -0.58
N LEU A 118 -0.95 -0.23 0.73
CA LEU A 118 -1.04 -1.29 1.75
C LEU A 118 -2.35 -2.08 1.64
N LYS A 119 -3.49 -1.42 1.39
CA LYS A 119 -4.77 -2.12 1.16
C LYS A 119 -4.65 -3.08 -0.02
N TYR A 120 -4.12 -2.60 -1.16
CA TYR A 120 -3.88 -3.43 -2.34
C TYR A 120 -3.01 -4.66 -2.01
N VAL A 121 -1.87 -4.46 -1.35
CA VAL A 121 -0.96 -5.55 -0.97
C VAL A 121 -1.65 -6.57 -0.07
N PHE A 122 -2.44 -6.13 0.91
CA PHE A 122 -3.17 -7.05 1.80
C PHE A 122 -4.19 -7.89 1.03
N MET A 123 -4.91 -7.30 0.10
CA MET A 123 -5.95 -7.99 -0.67
C MET A 123 -5.33 -8.96 -1.66
N ALA A 124 -4.44 -8.47 -2.53
CA ALA A 124 -3.80 -9.29 -3.55
C ALA A 124 -3.06 -10.49 -2.96
N THR A 125 -2.30 -10.28 -1.86
CA THR A 125 -1.56 -11.38 -1.24
C THR A 125 -2.48 -12.40 -0.56
N SER A 126 -3.56 -11.95 0.11
CA SER A 126 -4.47 -12.87 0.80
C SER A 126 -5.37 -13.64 -0.17
N ALA A 127 -5.88 -13.01 -1.22
CA ALA A 127 -6.69 -13.67 -2.25
C ALA A 127 -5.87 -14.74 -3.00
N ASN A 128 -4.68 -14.37 -3.49
CA ASN A 128 -3.80 -15.32 -4.17
C ASN A 128 -3.38 -16.48 -3.28
N PHE A 129 -3.04 -16.22 -2.01
CA PHE A 129 -2.70 -17.28 -1.05
C PHE A 129 -3.89 -18.20 -0.79
N GLY A 130 -5.10 -17.65 -0.60
CA GLY A 130 -6.33 -18.43 -0.41
C GLY A 130 -6.61 -19.35 -1.59
N ASN A 131 -6.61 -18.82 -2.81
CA ASN A 131 -6.85 -19.60 -4.03
C ASN A 131 -5.81 -20.71 -4.22
N MET A 132 -4.52 -20.42 -3.99
CA MET A 132 -3.45 -21.43 -4.09
C MET A 132 -3.59 -22.51 -3.02
N PHE A 133 -3.94 -22.12 -1.79
CA PHE A 133 -4.12 -23.06 -0.69
C PHE A 133 -5.35 -23.96 -0.93
N SER A 134 -6.45 -23.39 -1.39
CA SER A 134 -7.67 -24.14 -1.75
C SER A 134 -7.42 -25.12 -2.89
N MET A 135 -6.68 -24.69 -3.91
CA MET A 135 -6.31 -25.54 -5.05
C MET A 135 -5.39 -26.69 -4.63
N ALA A 136 -4.38 -26.40 -3.81
CA ALA A 136 -3.47 -27.42 -3.30
C ALA A 136 -4.21 -28.45 -2.44
N GLY A 137 -5.10 -28.02 -1.55
CA GLY A 137 -5.90 -28.93 -0.75
C GLY A 137 -6.92 -29.71 -1.57
N ALA A 138 -7.58 -29.09 -2.55
CA ALA A 138 -8.49 -29.76 -3.46
C ALA A 138 -7.81 -30.90 -4.24
N SER A 139 -6.53 -30.76 -4.59
CA SER A 139 -5.76 -31.80 -5.28
C SER A 139 -5.56 -33.08 -4.47
N LEU A 140 -5.80 -33.04 -3.15
CA LEU A 140 -5.69 -34.23 -2.29
C LEU A 140 -6.91 -35.17 -2.42
N PHE A 141 -8.06 -34.68 -2.86
CA PHE A 141 -9.30 -35.47 -2.92
C PHE A 141 -10.01 -35.40 -4.29
N LEU A 142 -9.67 -34.45 -5.16
CA LEU A 142 -10.18 -34.40 -6.52
C LEU A 142 -9.29 -35.19 -7.47
N SER A 143 -9.89 -35.95 -8.35
CA SER A 143 -9.18 -36.66 -9.46
C SER A 143 -8.97 -35.80 -10.71
N PHE A 144 -9.36 -34.53 -10.67
CA PHE A 144 -9.27 -33.59 -11.78
C PHE A 144 -8.77 -32.24 -11.31
N LEU A 145 -8.26 -31.41 -12.24
CA LEU A 145 -7.86 -30.02 -11.92
C LEU A 145 -9.09 -29.17 -11.56
N PRO A 146 -9.11 -28.57 -10.38
CA PRO A 146 -10.25 -27.79 -9.89
C PRO A 146 -10.55 -26.54 -10.74
N LEU A 147 -9.53 -25.93 -11.35
CA LEU A 147 -9.65 -24.90 -12.38
C LEU A 147 -8.66 -25.18 -13.51
N LEU A 148 -9.04 -24.81 -14.72
CA LEU A 148 -8.13 -24.83 -15.86
C LEU A 148 -7.16 -23.63 -15.79
N PRO A 149 -5.93 -23.73 -16.33
CA PRO A 149 -4.97 -22.61 -16.33
C PRO A 149 -5.54 -21.30 -16.88
N LYS A 150 -6.36 -21.38 -17.94
CA LYS A 150 -7.04 -20.21 -18.53
C LYS A 150 -8.08 -19.59 -17.60
N GLN A 151 -8.73 -20.40 -16.75
CA GLN A 151 -9.69 -19.93 -15.75
C GLN A 151 -8.99 -19.27 -14.58
N ILE A 152 -7.85 -19.81 -14.13
CA ILE A 152 -7.00 -19.17 -13.10
C ILE A 152 -6.53 -17.79 -13.57
N LEU A 153 -6.06 -17.72 -14.82
CA LEU A 153 -5.62 -16.45 -15.41
C LEU A 153 -6.76 -15.43 -15.48
N LEU A 154 -7.94 -15.88 -15.86
CA LEU A 154 -9.15 -15.05 -15.92
C LEU A 154 -9.61 -14.60 -14.52
N THR A 155 -9.54 -15.49 -13.51
CA THR A 155 -9.81 -15.13 -12.11
C THR A 155 -8.92 -13.96 -11.68
N ASN A 156 -7.60 -14.09 -11.86
CA ASN A 156 -6.66 -13.03 -11.48
C ASN A 156 -6.96 -11.72 -12.24
N LEU A 157 -7.18 -11.78 -13.56
CA LEU A 157 -7.50 -10.61 -14.36
C LEU A 157 -8.77 -9.90 -13.87
N LEU A 158 -9.82 -10.65 -13.53
CA LEU A 158 -11.08 -10.07 -13.07
C LEU A 158 -10.97 -9.49 -11.66
N THR A 159 -10.27 -10.16 -10.75
CA THR A 159 -10.09 -9.66 -9.38
C THR A 159 -9.14 -8.47 -9.32
N ASP A 160 -8.17 -8.37 -10.21
CA ASP A 160 -7.26 -7.22 -10.31
C ASP A 160 -8.01 -5.92 -10.65
N ILE A 161 -9.13 -5.97 -11.38
CA ILE A 161 -9.88 -4.76 -11.76
C ILE A 161 -10.39 -3.97 -10.54
N PRO A 162 -11.14 -4.54 -9.58
CA PRO A 162 -11.50 -3.85 -8.34
C PRO A 162 -10.28 -3.47 -7.51
N GLU A 163 -9.26 -4.33 -7.43
CA GLU A 163 -8.05 -4.07 -6.63
C GLU A 163 -7.27 -2.86 -7.14
N MET A 164 -7.13 -2.68 -8.45
CA MET A 164 -6.48 -1.50 -9.04
C MET A 164 -7.22 -0.21 -8.72
N THR A 165 -8.56 -0.24 -8.62
CA THR A 165 -9.35 0.95 -8.28
C THR A 165 -9.19 1.42 -6.83
N ILE A 166 -8.55 0.59 -5.97
CA ILE A 166 -8.20 0.97 -4.59
C ILE A 166 -7.24 2.18 -4.57
N ALA A 167 -6.42 2.37 -5.59
CA ALA A 167 -5.53 3.52 -5.68
C ALA A 167 -6.28 4.86 -5.50
N GLY A 168 -7.52 4.96 -6.00
CA GLY A 168 -8.40 6.11 -5.85
C GLY A 168 -9.44 5.98 -4.72
N ASP A 169 -9.30 4.97 -3.83
CA ASP A 169 -10.27 4.79 -2.74
C ASP A 169 -10.04 5.78 -1.59
N ARG A 170 -11.11 6.02 -0.83
CA ARG A 170 -11.07 6.87 0.36
C ARG A 170 -10.24 6.22 1.45
N VAL A 171 -9.38 7.01 2.05
CA VAL A 171 -8.56 6.61 3.18
C VAL A 171 -9.15 7.19 4.45
N ASP A 172 -9.24 6.37 5.50
CA ASP A 172 -9.68 6.83 6.81
C ASP A 172 -8.64 7.80 7.39
N GLU A 173 -9.07 8.93 7.97
CA GLU A 173 -8.22 10.02 8.48
C GLU A 173 -7.14 9.52 9.44
N GLU A 174 -7.45 8.54 10.28
CA GLU A 174 -6.51 7.93 11.23
C GLU A 174 -5.31 7.24 10.54
N LEU A 175 -5.44 6.92 9.25
CA LEU A 175 -4.36 6.35 8.45
C LEU A 175 -3.43 7.41 7.87
N ILE A 176 -3.89 8.67 7.80
CA ILE A 176 -3.17 9.82 7.26
C ILE A 176 -2.47 10.60 8.38
N ASP A 177 -3.03 10.64 9.59
CA ASP A 177 -2.52 11.42 10.71
C ASP A 177 -1.09 11.06 11.11
N ARG A 178 -0.71 9.79 10.96
CA ARG A 178 0.60 9.29 11.35
C ARG A 178 1.29 8.55 10.22
N PRO A 179 2.62 8.75 10.06
CA PRO A 179 3.39 8.00 9.07
C PRO A 179 3.37 6.51 9.39
N ARG A 180 3.26 5.70 8.35
CA ARG A 180 3.28 4.23 8.45
C ARG A 180 4.51 3.68 7.76
N ARG A 181 4.96 2.53 8.24
CA ARG A 181 6.08 1.78 7.66
C ARG A 181 5.61 0.42 7.17
N TRP A 182 6.32 -0.16 6.24
CA TRP A 182 6.15 -1.55 5.86
C TRP A 182 6.35 -2.45 7.07
N ASN A 183 5.38 -3.33 7.32
CA ASN A 183 5.47 -4.35 8.36
C ASN A 183 5.21 -5.72 7.72
N ILE A 184 6.29 -6.36 7.27
CA ILE A 184 6.23 -7.66 6.59
C ILE A 184 5.61 -8.74 7.48
N ALA A 185 5.87 -8.70 8.80
CA ALA A 185 5.29 -9.65 9.74
C ALA A 185 3.75 -9.49 9.81
N PHE A 186 3.25 -8.26 9.78
CA PHE A 186 1.81 -7.99 9.75
C PHE A 186 1.20 -8.41 8.41
N ILE A 187 1.85 -8.10 7.27
CA ILE A 187 1.40 -8.52 5.93
C ILE A 187 1.28 -10.05 5.88
N ARG A 188 2.30 -10.78 6.33
CA ARG A 188 2.29 -12.24 6.37
C ARG A 188 1.17 -12.79 7.27
N LYS A 189 0.99 -12.21 8.46
CA LYS A 189 -0.11 -12.62 9.36
C LYS A 189 -1.47 -12.38 8.72
N PHE A 190 -1.65 -11.23 8.09
CA PHE A 190 -2.88 -10.90 7.38
C PHE A 190 -3.16 -11.88 6.23
N MET A 191 -2.17 -12.11 5.37
CA MET A 191 -2.25 -13.06 4.25
C MET A 191 -2.65 -14.46 4.72
N LEU A 192 -1.97 -14.99 5.75
CA LEU A 192 -2.28 -16.32 6.28
C LEU A 192 -3.68 -16.38 6.89
N THR A 193 -4.07 -15.38 7.70
CA THR A 193 -5.37 -15.37 8.36
C THR A 193 -6.51 -15.28 7.36
N PHE A 194 -6.48 -14.28 6.48
CA PHE A 194 -7.56 -14.06 5.52
C PHE A 194 -7.57 -15.09 4.39
N GLY A 195 -6.40 -15.55 3.95
CA GLY A 195 -6.31 -16.61 2.95
C GLY A 195 -6.87 -17.94 3.47
N LEU A 196 -6.56 -18.33 4.72
CA LEU A 196 -7.16 -19.55 5.31
C LEU A 196 -8.67 -19.40 5.54
N VAL A 197 -9.14 -18.22 5.97
CA VAL A 197 -10.58 -17.96 6.10
C VAL A 197 -11.27 -18.05 4.73
N SER A 198 -10.69 -17.47 3.68
CA SER A 198 -11.21 -17.60 2.30
C SER A 198 -11.30 -19.06 1.89
N SER A 199 -10.25 -19.86 2.15
CA SER A 199 -10.25 -21.29 1.80
C SER A 199 -11.34 -22.10 2.50
N ILE A 200 -11.79 -21.71 3.70
CA ILE A 200 -12.93 -22.35 4.35
C ILE A 200 -14.20 -22.19 3.50
N PHE A 201 -14.42 -21.00 2.94
CA PHE A 201 -15.57 -20.77 2.06
C PHE A 201 -15.44 -21.56 0.75
N ASP A 202 -14.22 -21.63 0.17
CA ASP A 202 -13.95 -22.48 -0.99
C ASP A 202 -14.32 -23.94 -0.71
N TYR A 203 -13.87 -24.51 0.44
CA TYR A 203 -14.19 -25.91 0.78
C TYR A 203 -15.68 -26.13 1.08
N ILE A 204 -16.38 -25.15 1.65
CA ILE A 204 -17.83 -25.21 1.79
C ILE A 204 -18.47 -25.26 0.39
N THR A 205 -18.02 -24.42 -0.52
CA THR A 205 -18.49 -24.42 -1.93
C THR A 205 -18.20 -25.76 -2.60
N PHE A 206 -17.01 -26.35 -2.42
CA PHE A 206 -16.69 -27.69 -2.92
C PHE A 206 -17.65 -28.74 -2.38
N GLY A 207 -17.98 -28.69 -1.07
CA GLY A 207 -18.95 -29.56 -0.45
C GLY A 207 -20.34 -29.41 -1.07
N VAL A 208 -20.81 -28.19 -1.28
CA VAL A 208 -22.11 -27.94 -1.93
C VAL A 208 -22.11 -28.46 -3.36
N LEU A 209 -21.09 -28.16 -4.15
CA LEU A 209 -20.98 -28.60 -5.55
C LEU A 209 -20.93 -30.12 -5.67
N LEU A 210 -20.12 -30.81 -4.86
CA LEU A 210 -19.90 -32.25 -4.99
C LEU A 210 -20.99 -33.09 -4.31
N LEU A 211 -21.43 -32.70 -3.10
CA LEU A 211 -22.31 -33.55 -2.27
C LEU A 211 -23.78 -33.19 -2.45
N TYR A 212 -24.11 -31.92 -2.59
CA TYR A 212 -25.49 -31.46 -2.71
C TYR A 212 -25.94 -31.37 -4.17
N LEU A 213 -25.17 -30.69 -5.03
CA LEU A 213 -25.52 -30.52 -6.44
C LEU A 213 -25.05 -31.69 -7.32
N GLN A 214 -24.17 -32.56 -6.82
CA GLN A 214 -23.57 -33.67 -7.57
C GLN A 214 -22.98 -33.20 -8.91
N ALA A 215 -22.37 -32.03 -8.91
CA ALA A 215 -21.85 -31.31 -10.07
C ALA A 215 -20.81 -32.15 -10.83
N GLY A 216 -20.92 -32.15 -12.14
CA GLY A 216 -19.89 -32.69 -13.02
C GLY A 216 -18.63 -31.81 -13.00
N VAL A 217 -17.56 -32.27 -13.62
CA VAL A 217 -16.26 -31.59 -13.60
C VAL A 217 -16.33 -30.15 -14.12
N GLU A 218 -17.08 -29.92 -15.19
CA GLU A 218 -17.21 -28.58 -15.79
C GLU A 218 -18.11 -27.67 -14.95
N GLU A 219 -19.16 -28.19 -14.35
CA GLU A 219 -20.03 -27.48 -13.43
C GLU A 219 -19.29 -27.10 -12.15
N PHE A 220 -18.46 -28.00 -11.61
CA PHE A 220 -17.61 -27.72 -10.47
C PHE A 220 -16.65 -26.56 -10.75
N ARG A 221 -15.93 -26.61 -11.90
CA ARG A 221 -15.03 -25.54 -12.31
C ARG A 221 -15.75 -24.22 -12.47
N THR A 222 -16.93 -24.23 -13.07
CA THR A 222 -17.73 -23.02 -13.28
C THR A 222 -18.21 -22.45 -11.94
N GLY A 223 -18.75 -23.31 -11.09
CA GLY A 223 -19.26 -22.91 -9.76
C GLY A 223 -18.18 -22.31 -8.87
N TRP A 224 -17.02 -22.98 -8.78
CA TRP A 224 -15.93 -22.44 -7.98
C TRP A 224 -15.32 -21.16 -8.59
N PHE A 225 -15.16 -21.07 -9.91
CA PHE A 225 -14.76 -19.85 -10.57
C PHE A 225 -15.66 -18.66 -10.23
N VAL A 226 -16.98 -18.85 -10.32
CA VAL A 226 -17.97 -17.81 -10.02
C VAL A 226 -17.88 -17.40 -8.56
N GLU A 227 -17.84 -18.35 -7.64
CA GLU A 227 -17.74 -18.09 -6.20
C GLU A 227 -16.43 -17.35 -5.89
N SER A 228 -15.29 -17.86 -6.34
CA SER A 228 -13.97 -17.29 -6.04
C SER A 228 -13.82 -15.85 -6.54
N VAL A 229 -14.28 -15.53 -7.76
CA VAL A 229 -14.22 -14.16 -8.29
C VAL A 229 -15.17 -13.22 -7.55
N ILE A 230 -16.39 -13.67 -7.23
CA ILE A 230 -17.37 -12.85 -6.52
C ILE A 230 -16.92 -12.60 -5.08
N SER A 231 -16.53 -13.65 -4.35
CA SER A 231 -16.08 -13.52 -2.96
C SER A 231 -14.87 -12.61 -2.86
N ALA A 232 -13.85 -12.80 -3.71
CA ALA A 232 -12.67 -11.94 -3.77
C ALA A 232 -13.01 -10.47 -4.11
N SER A 233 -13.94 -10.25 -5.05
CA SER A 233 -14.35 -8.89 -5.43
C SER A 233 -15.16 -8.18 -4.35
N VAL A 234 -16.02 -8.90 -3.64
CA VAL A 234 -16.89 -8.32 -2.59
C VAL A 234 -16.11 -8.08 -1.29
N ILE A 235 -15.19 -8.97 -0.93
CA ILE A 235 -14.37 -8.82 0.29
C ILE A 235 -13.51 -7.54 0.25
N VAL A 236 -13.12 -7.08 -0.94
CA VAL A 236 -12.40 -5.81 -1.15
C VAL A 236 -13.17 -4.64 -0.51
N LEU A 237 -14.50 -4.61 -0.66
CA LEU A 237 -15.35 -3.56 -0.09
C LEU A 237 -15.37 -3.57 1.45
N VAL A 238 -15.12 -4.71 2.07
CA VAL A 238 -15.15 -4.88 3.53
C VAL A 238 -13.76 -4.63 4.12
N VAL A 239 -12.72 -5.24 3.56
CA VAL A 239 -11.36 -5.25 4.13
C VAL A 239 -10.63 -3.92 3.93
N ARG A 240 -11.05 -3.09 2.95
CA ARG A 240 -10.44 -1.80 2.62
C ARG A 240 -10.39 -0.79 3.78
N SER A 241 -11.25 -0.92 4.79
CA SER A 241 -11.35 0.00 5.92
C SER A 241 -11.49 -0.77 7.24
N ARG A 242 -10.91 -0.21 8.31
CA ARG A 242 -11.11 -0.70 9.68
C ARG A 242 -12.44 -0.25 10.29
N ARG A 243 -13.06 0.76 9.69
CA ARG A 243 -14.36 1.29 10.13
C ARG A 243 -15.50 0.40 9.58
N PRO A 244 -16.60 0.28 10.30
CA PRO A 244 -17.80 -0.40 9.78
C PRO A 244 -18.21 0.18 8.42
N PHE A 245 -18.73 -0.67 7.54
CA PHE A 245 -19.16 -0.29 6.19
C PHE A 245 -20.13 0.90 6.16
N THR A 246 -20.91 1.08 7.23
CA THR A 246 -21.82 2.22 7.40
C THR A 246 -21.11 3.55 7.61
N ARG A 247 -19.87 3.56 8.11
CA ARG A 247 -19.08 4.76 8.40
C ARG A 247 -17.99 5.07 7.37
N SER A 248 -17.57 4.09 6.60
CA SER A 248 -16.57 4.28 5.53
C SER A 248 -17.14 3.80 4.21
N ARG A 249 -17.56 4.75 3.36
CA ARG A 249 -18.12 4.45 2.03
C ARG A 249 -17.00 4.23 1.01
N PRO A 250 -17.07 3.18 0.18
CA PRO A 250 -16.12 2.98 -0.91
C PRO A 250 -16.18 4.14 -1.91
N SER A 251 -15.11 4.34 -2.65
CA SER A 251 -15.12 5.25 -3.79
C SER A 251 -16.11 4.75 -4.84
N ARG A 252 -16.64 5.68 -5.65
CA ARG A 252 -17.56 5.29 -6.74
C ARG A 252 -16.89 4.37 -7.75
N GLY A 253 -15.59 4.59 -8.04
CA GLY A 253 -14.81 3.76 -8.95
C GLY A 253 -14.71 2.32 -8.46
N LEU A 254 -14.35 2.13 -7.19
CA LEU A 254 -14.26 0.80 -6.58
C LEU A 254 -15.62 0.07 -6.58
N LEU A 255 -16.69 0.76 -6.22
CA LEU A 255 -18.03 0.16 -6.21
C LEU A 255 -18.48 -0.27 -7.60
N VAL A 256 -18.30 0.61 -8.60
CA VAL A 256 -18.68 0.31 -9.99
C VAL A 256 -17.84 -0.82 -10.56
N ALA A 257 -16.53 -0.82 -10.33
CA ALA A 257 -15.64 -1.90 -10.77
C ALA A 257 -16.03 -3.24 -10.16
N THR A 258 -16.29 -3.27 -8.86
CA THR A 258 -16.73 -4.50 -8.16
C THR A 258 -18.06 -5.02 -8.72
N LEU A 259 -19.07 -4.16 -8.87
CA LEU A 259 -20.37 -4.55 -9.40
C LEU A 259 -20.28 -5.00 -10.87
N ALA A 260 -19.44 -4.35 -11.68
CA ALA A 260 -19.21 -4.74 -13.07
C ALA A 260 -18.56 -6.13 -13.17
N VAL A 261 -17.54 -6.40 -12.34
CA VAL A 261 -16.88 -7.71 -12.30
C VAL A 261 -17.84 -8.79 -11.82
N VAL A 262 -18.60 -8.55 -10.75
CA VAL A 262 -19.63 -9.49 -10.27
C VAL A 262 -20.66 -9.78 -11.35
N GLY A 263 -21.20 -8.75 -12.01
CA GLY A 263 -22.17 -8.90 -13.09
C GLY A 263 -21.59 -9.67 -14.29
N LEU A 264 -20.37 -9.33 -14.70
CA LEU A 264 -19.69 -10.03 -15.78
C LEU A 264 -19.45 -11.51 -15.44
N THR A 265 -19.00 -11.80 -14.22
CA THR A 265 -18.73 -13.15 -13.76
C THR A 265 -20.00 -14.01 -13.76
N LEU A 266 -21.12 -13.48 -13.29
CA LEU A 266 -22.42 -14.17 -13.31
C LEU A 266 -22.94 -14.42 -14.72
N LEU A 267 -22.70 -13.51 -15.66
CA LEU A 267 -23.15 -13.63 -17.03
C LEU A 267 -22.25 -14.55 -17.88
N LEU A 268 -20.97 -14.64 -17.56
CA LEU A 268 -19.97 -15.33 -18.38
C LEU A 268 -20.33 -16.76 -18.77
N PRO A 269 -20.86 -17.62 -17.87
CA PRO A 269 -21.28 -18.99 -18.21
C PRO A 269 -22.42 -19.06 -19.23
N TYR A 270 -23.14 -17.98 -19.45
CA TYR A 270 -24.29 -17.88 -20.36
C TYR A 270 -23.96 -17.18 -21.69
N THR A 271 -22.71 -16.71 -21.85
CA THR A 271 -22.24 -16.02 -23.06
C THR A 271 -21.63 -17.01 -24.07
N PRO A 272 -21.42 -16.61 -25.34
CA PRO A 272 -20.68 -17.42 -26.31
C PRO A 272 -19.23 -17.73 -25.88
N LEU A 273 -18.63 -16.95 -24.97
CA LEU A 273 -17.28 -17.16 -24.45
C LEU A 273 -17.17 -18.39 -23.54
N ARG A 274 -18.28 -18.95 -23.07
CA ARG A 274 -18.29 -20.14 -22.21
C ARG A 274 -17.48 -21.31 -22.77
N GLY A 275 -17.68 -21.62 -24.07
CA GLY A 275 -17.02 -22.75 -24.72
C GLY A 275 -15.50 -22.63 -24.73
N PRO A 276 -14.92 -21.56 -25.31
CA PRO A 276 -13.48 -21.33 -25.28
C PRO A 276 -12.87 -21.31 -23.87
N LEU A 277 -13.62 -20.82 -22.87
CA LEU A 277 -13.15 -20.74 -21.49
C LEU A 277 -13.39 -22.02 -20.68
N GLY A 278 -14.20 -22.95 -21.19
CA GLY A 278 -14.52 -24.21 -20.51
C GLY A 278 -15.50 -24.04 -19.37
N PHE A 279 -16.48 -23.14 -19.52
CA PHE A 279 -17.60 -22.94 -18.61
C PHE A 279 -18.87 -23.60 -19.13
N VAL A 280 -19.75 -23.94 -18.22
CA VAL A 280 -21.10 -24.44 -18.50
C VAL A 280 -22.12 -23.63 -17.73
N PRO A 281 -23.37 -23.49 -18.19
CA PRO A 281 -24.43 -22.87 -17.41
C PRO A 281 -24.61 -23.62 -16.08
N LEU A 282 -24.77 -22.84 -15.02
CA LEU A 282 -25.09 -23.38 -13.70
C LEU A 282 -26.62 -23.51 -13.59
N PRO A 283 -27.14 -24.52 -12.82
CA PRO A 283 -28.55 -24.75 -12.63
C PRO A 283 -29.28 -23.60 -11.90
#